data_f7af95d42f4d7150d7768ee8f14c321c
#
_entry.id   f7af95d42f4d7150d7768ee8f14c321c
#
_cell.length_a   1.000
_cell.length_b   1.000
_cell.length_c   1.000
_cell.angle_alpha   90.00
_cell.angle_beta   90.00
_cell.angle_gamma   90.00
#
_symmetry.space_group_name_H-M   'P 1'
#
loop_
_entity.id
_entity.type
_entity.pdbx_description
1 polymer ?
#
loop_
_entity_poly.entity_id
_entity_poly.type
_entity_poly.pdbx_seq_one_letter_code
_entity_poly.pdbx_strand_id
1 'polypeptide(L)'
;MLLTYQGLLVVFCLILLQCLTNGNTEGGHLPGHLEVLGKHRPPEGHIEILHELPSPREFWEKYARDGVPVLFRGMANNSLGVHRWTDDYLKEHYSDLRVKIEAKAEKEYYPEGDKGMGQDTMGYFLKTYQSRNAYIVSQLPDPMSKEVSVPPFMTCGTFSQRLLEANLWFSNGGTKSLLHRDADNAINCLYFGTKDWIFIDSKYEDMIPIADEGTEAYGGFALLNPDSVDLELFPKFADVPWTYGNVTAGDCIFLPRGYWHQVRSYGSRNLAVSLLFSRITENDLSDCEDAKLSYTPLSEMEMVFTYDGYTEQTMGDTDPFELNETIQEWCQRNGLSMNSQDIFRFLRRDYHDNDEADERQLRDAAFLLEISDQVVQVLDVDKDNIISCKDEAQGLKLATLKKLANIIDRDPANTEEFEYAKFEPDQIRGFMSELIVSHETREQTIITRENFVKAYRTFGGSLKIGNEVFDVLSPEDEDSISTSHLKEQVENIAALFEPKMKREDADPLAHWMGDDPNPKDNLNPKGNLNPEDHRDLHGDSHGEL
;
A
#
# COMPACT_ATOMS: atom_id res chain seq x y z
N MET A 1 26.36 -14.28 -66.28
CA MET A 1 25.47 -15.24 -65.59
C MET A 1 26.19 -15.99 -64.49
N LEU A 2 27.38 -15.59 -64.07
CA LEU A 2 28.16 -16.21 -62.95
C LEU A 2 28.24 -15.34 -61.68
N LEU A 3 27.83 -14.06 -61.74
CA LEU A 3 27.86 -13.12 -60.60
C LEU A 3 26.61 -13.18 -59.69
N THR A 4 25.55 -13.86 -60.09
CA THR A 4 24.31 -14.01 -59.33
C THR A 4 24.28 -15.19 -58.40
N TYR A 5 25.11 -16.18 -58.62
CA TYR A 5 25.17 -17.41 -57.78
C TYR A 5 26.02 -17.20 -56.53
N GLN A 6 27.05 -16.39 -56.57
CA GLN A 6 27.87 -16.10 -55.37
C GLN A 6 27.16 -15.19 -54.37
N GLY A 7 26.29 -14.26 -54.85
CA GLY A 7 25.48 -13.42 -53.97
C GLY A 7 24.40 -14.20 -53.20
N LEU A 8 23.77 -15.19 -53.85
CA LEU A 8 22.77 -16.06 -53.19
C LEU A 8 23.40 -17.02 -52.17
N LEU A 9 24.61 -17.51 -52.43
CA LEU A 9 25.31 -18.40 -51.50
C LEU A 9 25.74 -17.65 -50.20
N VAL A 10 26.17 -16.37 -50.31
CA VAL A 10 26.56 -15.55 -49.16
C VAL A 10 25.33 -15.17 -48.31
N VAL A 11 24.19 -14.81 -48.95
CA VAL A 11 22.94 -14.54 -48.21
C VAL A 11 22.41 -15.83 -47.56
N PHE A 12 22.48 -16.97 -48.21
CA PHE A 12 22.07 -18.27 -47.63
C PHE A 12 22.99 -18.71 -46.51
N CYS A 13 24.31 -18.47 -46.59
CA CYS A 13 25.25 -18.72 -45.49
C CYS A 13 25.06 -17.75 -44.33
N LEU A 14 24.70 -16.47 -44.57
CA LEU A 14 24.39 -15.51 -43.52
C LEU A 14 23.07 -15.83 -42.79
N ILE A 15 22.06 -16.29 -43.55
CA ILE A 15 20.80 -16.78 -42.96
C ILE A 15 21.02 -18.08 -42.18
N LEU A 16 21.83 -18.99 -42.69
CA LEU A 16 22.21 -20.23 -41.98
C LEU A 16 23.10 -19.95 -40.76
N LEU A 17 23.99 -18.94 -40.81
CA LEU A 17 24.74 -18.53 -39.62
C LEU A 17 23.83 -17.86 -38.58
N GLN A 18 22.82 -17.09 -38.99
CA GLN A 18 21.81 -16.57 -38.04
C GLN A 18 20.89 -17.66 -37.48
N CYS A 19 20.59 -18.70 -38.25
CA CYS A 19 19.86 -19.87 -37.73
C CYS A 19 20.73 -20.79 -36.86
N LEU A 20 22.07 -20.78 -37.03
CA LEU A 20 23.00 -21.58 -36.20
C LEU A 20 23.46 -20.84 -34.95
N THR A 21 23.23 -19.51 -34.84
CA THR A 21 23.43 -18.76 -33.60
C THR A 21 22.18 -18.78 -32.71
N ASN A 22 21.04 -19.22 -33.22
CA ASN A 22 19.90 -19.65 -32.38
C ASN A 22 20.07 -21.13 -32.03
N GLY A 23 21.26 -21.47 -31.54
CA GLY A 23 21.61 -22.83 -31.17
C GLY A 23 20.92 -23.27 -29.90
N ASN A 24 20.37 -24.44 -29.96
CA ASN A 24 19.97 -25.31 -28.88
C ASN A 24 20.60 -24.91 -27.54
N THR A 25 19.86 -24.30 -26.66
CA THR A 25 20.12 -24.38 -25.24
C THR A 25 19.45 -25.64 -24.70
N GLU A 26 20.19 -26.73 -24.71
CA GLU A 26 19.87 -27.85 -23.84
C GLU A 26 19.81 -27.30 -22.40
N GLY A 27 18.62 -27.21 -21.79
CA GLY A 27 18.43 -26.91 -20.36
C GLY A 27 18.73 -25.47 -19.89
N GLY A 28 18.66 -24.47 -20.76
CA GLY A 28 18.88 -23.07 -20.36
C GLY A 28 17.58 -22.40 -19.85
N HIS A 29 17.62 -21.95 -18.60
CA HIS A 29 16.56 -21.08 -18.05
C HIS A 29 16.36 -19.82 -18.92
N LEU A 30 15.19 -19.20 -18.82
CA LEU A 30 14.90 -17.91 -19.47
C LEU A 30 15.94 -16.86 -19.01
N PRO A 31 16.44 -15.98 -19.90
CA PRO A 31 17.34 -14.92 -19.49
C PRO A 31 16.74 -14.08 -18.34
N GLY A 32 17.51 -13.89 -17.26
CA GLY A 32 17.06 -13.19 -16.06
C GLY A 32 16.20 -14.02 -15.11
N HIS A 33 16.02 -15.31 -15.36
CA HIS A 33 15.36 -16.23 -14.41
C HIS A 33 16.16 -16.31 -13.10
N LEU A 34 15.46 -16.14 -11.97
CA LEU A 34 16.01 -16.06 -10.61
C LEU A 34 17.02 -14.92 -10.42
N GLU A 35 17.03 -13.92 -11.30
CA GLU A 35 17.78 -12.69 -11.11
C GLU A 35 16.90 -11.55 -10.58
N VAL A 36 17.55 -10.48 -10.15
CA VAL A 36 16.89 -9.27 -9.63
C VAL A 36 15.95 -8.66 -10.67
N LEU A 37 14.81 -8.16 -10.24
CA LEU A 37 13.85 -7.46 -11.08
C LEU A 37 14.56 -6.39 -11.96
N GLY A 38 14.21 -6.35 -13.24
CA GLY A 38 14.87 -5.54 -14.25
C GLY A 38 15.95 -6.30 -15.03
N LYS A 39 16.29 -7.55 -14.65
CA LYS A 39 17.19 -8.42 -15.41
C LYS A 39 16.46 -9.36 -16.39
N HIS A 40 15.15 -9.45 -16.30
CA HIS A 40 14.33 -10.26 -17.20
C HIS A 40 14.42 -9.81 -18.68
N ARG A 41 14.68 -8.52 -18.91
CA ARG A 41 14.97 -7.94 -20.23
C ARG A 41 15.67 -6.59 -20.11
N PRO A 42 16.30 -6.07 -21.20
CA PRO A 42 16.82 -4.69 -21.21
C PRO A 42 15.70 -3.65 -21.00
N PRO A 43 15.98 -2.54 -20.30
CA PRO A 43 15.00 -1.45 -20.16
C PRO A 43 14.74 -0.73 -21.48
N GLU A 44 13.54 -0.17 -21.63
CA GLU A 44 13.20 0.71 -22.75
C GLU A 44 13.92 2.09 -22.66
N GLY A 45 14.42 2.45 -21.47
CA GLY A 45 15.15 3.67 -21.21
C GLY A 45 14.81 4.29 -19.88
N HIS A 46 15.33 5.48 -19.66
CA HIS A 46 15.00 6.31 -18.49
C HIS A 46 13.65 7.01 -18.73
N ILE A 47 12.85 7.20 -17.67
CA ILE A 47 11.67 8.10 -17.76
C ILE A 47 12.10 9.51 -18.13
N GLU A 48 11.18 10.34 -18.59
CA GLU A 48 11.48 11.73 -18.95
C GLU A 48 12.05 12.51 -17.77
N ILE A 49 13.03 13.38 -18.05
CA ILE A 49 13.67 14.22 -17.04
C ILE A 49 13.43 15.67 -17.41
N LEU A 50 12.85 16.44 -16.49
CA LEU A 50 12.67 17.87 -16.61
C LEU A 50 13.64 18.63 -15.71
N HIS A 51 14.29 19.64 -16.28
CA HIS A 51 15.17 20.57 -15.56
C HIS A 51 14.46 21.88 -15.20
N GLU A 52 13.34 22.15 -15.84
CA GLU A 52 12.45 23.28 -15.57
C GLU A 52 11.06 22.74 -15.24
N LEU A 53 10.35 23.42 -14.34
CA LEU A 53 8.99 23.02 -13.99
C LEU A 53 8.02 23.29 -15.13
N PRO A 54 7.10 22.37 -15.40
CA PRO A 54 6.00 22.62 -16.33
C PRO A 54 5.02 23.65 -15.75
N SER A 55 4.26 24.30 -16.63
CA SER A 55 3.06 25.01 -16.20
C SER A 55 2.00 24.03 -15.69
N PRO A 56 0.98 24.46 -14.90
CA PRO A 56 -0.11 23.59 -14.47
C PRO A 56 -0.81 22.88 -15.62
N ARG A 57 -1.04 23.59 -16.74
CA ARG A 57 -1.62 23.05 -17.97
C ARG A 57 -0.73 21.98 -18.60
N GLU A 58 0.56 22.26 -18.68
CA GLU A 58 1.52 21.32 -19.26
C GLU A 58 1.70 20.07 -18.40
N PHE A 59 1.72 20.22 -17.07
CA PHE A 59 1.76 19.08 -16.14
C PHE A 59 0.52 18.21 -16.28
N TRP A 60 -0.66 18.84 -16.39
CA TRP A 60 -1.90 18.11 -16.63
C TRP A 60 -1.90 17.38 -17.98
N GLU A 61 -1.68 18.09 -19.07
CA GLU A 61 -1.85 17.55 -20.41
C GLU A 61 -0.83 16.48 -20.79
N LYS A 62 0.40 16.56 -20.26
CA LYS A 62 1.48 15.63 -20.64
C LYS A 62 1.68 14.49 -19.64
N TYR A 63 1.38 14.70 -18.37
CA TYR A 63 1.76 13.73 -17.31
C TYR A 63 0.58 13.24 -16.51
N ALA A 64 -0.16 14.14 -15.84
CA ALA A 64 -1.15 13.73 -14.86
C ALA A 64 -2.38 13.06 -15.49
N ARG A 65 -2.91 13.64 -16.59
CA ARG A 65 -4.09 13.10 -17.29
C ARG A 65 -3.83 11.71 -17.87
N ASP A 66 -2.70 11.54 -18.54
CA ASP A 66 -2.37 10.33 -19.28
C ASP A 66 -1.55 9.32 -18.43
N GLY A 67 -1.27 9.66 -17.16
CA GLY A 67 -0.56 8.78 -16.23
C GLY A 67 0.87 8.48 -16.65
N VAL A 68 1.67 9.51 -16.97
CA VAL A 68 3.06 9.37 -17.44
C VAL A 68 4.04 9.78 -16.34
N PRO A 69 4.90 8.88 -15.83
CA PRO A 69 5.88 9.24 -14.81
C PRO A 69 6.94 10.19 -15.36
N VAL A 70 7.37 11.15 -14.55
CA VAL A 70 8.37 12.14 -14.91
C VAL A 70 9.24 12.52 -13.71
N LEU A 71 10.53 12.78 -13.96
CA LEU A 71 11.49 13.17 -12.94
C LEU A 71 11.81 14.68 -13.07
N PHE A 72 11.69 15.42 -11.97
CA PHE A 72 12.01 16.84 -11.85
C PHE A 72 13.35 17.03 -11.14
N ARG A 73 14.38 17.39 -11.87
CA ARG A 73 15.70 17.64 -11.33
C ARG A 73 15.74 18.89 -10.44
N GLY A 74 16.21 18.74 -9.23
CA GLY A 74 16.43 19.85 -8.31
C GLY A 74 15.16 20.44 -7.69
N MET A 75 13.97 19.89 -7.95
CA MET A 75 12.71 20.46 -7.46
C MET A 75 12.60 20.44 -5.94
N ALA A 76 13.08 19.39 -5.27
CA ALA A 76 13.03 19.26 -3.82
C ALA A 76 13.87 20.33 -3.09
N ASN A 77 14.87 20.92 -3.74
CA ASN A 77 15.72 21.95 -3.12
C ASN A 77 14.97 23.22 -2.70
N ASN A 78 13.72 23.38 -3.12
CA ASN A 78 12.86 24.47 -2.68
C ASN A 78 12.20 24.20 -1.31
N SER A 79 12.27 22.97 -0.81
CA SER A 79 11.81 22.64 0.55
C SER A 79 12.89 22.93 1.57
N LEU A 80 12.54 23.66 2.65
CA LEU A 80 13.46 23.95 3.75
C LEU A 80 14.00 22.67 4.41
N GLY A 81 13.19 21.60 4.42
CA GLY A 81 13.58 20.30 4.97
C GLY A 81 14.83 19.71 4.32
N VAL A 82 15.04 19.91 3.01
CA VAL A 82 16.28 19.47 2.32
C VAL A 82 17.53 20.06 2.97
N HIS A 83 17.46 21.28 3.44
CA HIS A 83 18.60 22.02 3.97
C HIS A 83 18.72 21.93 5.51
N ARG A 84 17.60 21.63 6.21
CA ARG A 84 17.53 21.68 7.66
C ARG A 84 17.47 20.33 8.34
N TRP A 85 16.82 19.33 7.75
CA TRP A 85 16.51 18.06 8.41
C TRP A 85 17.74 17.16 8.57
N THR A 86 18.75 17.66 9.28
CA THR A 86 19.81 16.80 9.83
C THR A 86 19.24 16.01 11.02
N ASP A 87 19.91 14.92 11.42
CA ASP A 87 19.48 14.13 12.58
C ASP A 87 19.43 14.98 13.86
N ASP A 88 20.41 15.87 14.06
CA ASP A 88 20.44 16.79 15.19
C ASP A 88 19.27 17.79 15.16
N TYR A 89 18.98 18.36 13.99
CA TYR A 89 17.85 19.26 13.83
C TYR A 89 16.51 18.56 14.09
N LEU A 90 16.28 17.39 13.50
CA LEU A 90 15.07 16.61 13.72
C LEU A 90 14.91 16.20 15.19
N LYS A 91 16.00 15.84 15.84
CA LYS A 91 16.01 15.52 17.26
C LYS A 91 15.71 16.72 18.15
N GLU A 92 16.20 17.90 17.81
CA GLU A 92 15.96 19.12 18.57
C GLU A 92 14.52 19.62 18.43
N HIS A 93 13.94 19.51 17.23
CA HIS A 93 12.66 20.17 16.91
C HIS A 93 11.44 19.25 16.88
N TYR A 94 11.65 17.93 16.65
CA TYR A 94 10.60 16.98 16.33
C TYR A 94 10.72 15.64 17.08
N SER A 95 11.50 15.59 18.15
CA SER A 95 11.86 14.35 18.86
C SER A 95 10.67 13.58 19.43
N ASP A 96 9.62 14.26 19.84
CA ASP A 96 8.43 13.72 20.49
C ASP A 96 7.32 13.31 19.50
N LEU A 97 7.45 13.69 18.23
CA LEU A 97 6.48 13.30 17.22
C LEU A 97 6.52 11.78 16.99
N ARG A 98 5.35 11.18 16.91
CA ARG A 98 5.19 9.75 16.65
C ARG A 98 5.22 9.49 15.14
N VAL A 99 5.85 8.42 14.73
CA VAL A 99 5.98 7.99 13.34
C VAL A 99 5.75 6.49 13.24
N LYS A 100 5.10 6.05 12.17
CA LYS A 100 4.89 4.62 11.88
C LYS A 100 6.20 4.02 11.37
N ILE A 101 6.51 2.81 11.82
CA ILE A 101 7.74 2.09 11.51
C ILE A 101 7.41 0.78 10.83
N GLU A 102 8.13 0.52 9.75
CA GLU A 102 8.11 -0.75 9.01
C GLU A 102 9.51 -1.36 8.90
N ALA A 103 9.59 -2.60 8.45
CA ALA A 103 10.84 -3.24 8.07
C ALA A 103 11.36 -2.65 6.75
N LYS A 104 12.68 -2.72 6.52
CA LYS A 104 13.29 -2.20 5.29
C LYS A 104 12.93 -2.99 4.03
N ALA A 105 12.67 -4.26 4.15
CA ALA A 105 12.04 -5.04 3.11
C ALA A 105 10.53 -4.93 3.32
N GLU A 106 9.85 -4.41 2.33
CA GLU A 106 8.40 -4.27 2.38
C GLU A 106 7.75 -5.63 2.64
N LYS A 107 6.73 -5.63 3.50
CA LYS A 107 6.02 -6.84 3.94
C LYS A 107 6.84 -7.82 4.80
N GLU A 108 7.96 -7.40 5.34
CA GLU A 108 8.54 -8.08 6.49
C GLU A 108 7.78 -7.67 7.77
N TYR A 109 7.19 -8.64 8.44
CA TYR A 109 6.38 -8.40 9.65
C TYR A 109 7.16 -7.78 10.80
N TYR A 110 8.44 -8.13 10.94
CA TYR A 110 9.22 -7.73 12.10
C TYR A 110 10.54 -7.13 11.68
N PRO A 111 10.80 -5.86 11.98
CA PRO A 111 12.15 -5.32 11.88
C PRO A 111 13.08 -6.08 12.82
N GLU A 112 14.29 -6.32 12.36
CA GLU A 112 15.32 -6.95 13.18
C GLU A 112 15.53 -6.15 14.46
N GLY A 113 15.44 -6.82 15.58
CA GLY A 113 16.08 -6.35 16.82
C GLY A 113 15.23 -5.70 17.86
N ASP A 114 13.91 -5.62 17.81
CA ASP A 114 13.23 -5.15 18.99
C ASP A 114 11.69 -5.27 19.00
N LYS A 115 11.05 -4.35 18.85
CA LYS A 115 9.62 -4.25 19.05
C LYS A 115 9.01 -4.31 17.69
N GLY A 116 8.34 -5.22 17.27
CA GLY A 116 7.64 -5.34 16.00
C GLY A 116 7.30 -4.00 15.29
N MET A 117 6.77 -4.05 14.15
CA MET A 117 6.34 -2.86 13.43
C MET A 117 5.25 -2.16 14.23
N GLY A 118 5.25 -0.86 14.26
CA GLY A 118 4.33 -0.09 15.07
C GLY A 118 4.65 1.39 14.98
N GLN A 119 4.63 2.05 16.11
CA GLN A 119 4.96 3.46 16.21
C GLN A 119 6.17 3.67 17.12
N ASP A 120 7.09 4.52 16.67
CA ASP A 120 8.16 5.07 17.49
C ASP A 120 7.97 6.59 17.64
N THR A 121 8.72 7.18 18.58
CA THR A 121 8.97 8.63 18.49
C THR A 121 10.10 8.88 17.50
N MET A 122 10.08 10.03 16.83
CA MET A 122 11.17 10.47 15.95
C MET A 122 12.52 10.42 16.68
N GLY A 123 12.56 10.85 17.93
CA GLY A 123 13.78 10.82 18.75
C GLY A 123 14.32 9.42 19.02
N TYR A 124 13.46 8.43 19.27
CA TYR A 124 13.87 7.04 19.45
C TYR A 124 14.34 6.43 18.12
N PHE A 125 13.62 6.67 17.03
CA PHE A 125 14.03 6.26 15.70
C PHE A 125 15.44 6.81 15.36
N LEU A 126 15.66 8.11 15.50
CA LEU A 126 16.96 8.75 15.21
C LEU A 126 18.12 8.19 16.05
N LYS A 127 17.81 7.70 17.25
CA LYS A 127 18.82 7.06 18.12
C LYS A 127 19.22 5.68 17.62
N THR A 128 18.32 4.97 16.93
CA THR A 128 18.43 3.51 16.71
C THR A 128 18.48 3.10 15.24
N TYR A 129 17.99 3.92 14.30
CA TYR A 129 17.75 3.52 12.92
C TYR A 129 19.01 3.08 12.16
N GLN A 130 20.19 3.55 12.57
CA GLN A 130 21.46 3.14 11.91
C GLN A 130 21.78 1.64 12.11
N SER A 131 21.26 1.03 13.16
CA SER A 131 21.54 -0.37 13.52
C SER A 131 20.31 -1.28 13.51
N ARG A 132 19.12 -0.72 13.25
CA ARG A 132 17.87 -1.49 13.19
C ARG A 132 17.45 -1.78 11.75
N ASN A 133 16.77 -2.90 11.55
CA ASN A 133 15.96 -3.15 10.34
C ASN A 133 14.64 -2.37 10.46
N ALA A 134 14.72 -1.03 10.45
CA ALA A 134 13.61 -0.14 10.67
C ALA A 134 13.59 0.99 9.64
N TYR A 135 12.40 1.36 9.23
CA TYR A 135 12.11 2.32 8.18
C TYR A 135 10.85 3.11 8.55
N ILE A 136 10.92 4.43 8.57
CA ILE A 136 9.73 5.25 8.73
C ILE A 136 8.93 5.19 7.42
N VAL A 137 7.70 4.69 7.51
CA VAL A 137 6.64 4.79 6.51
C VAL A 137 5.44 5.38 7.24
N SER A 138 5.32 6.69 7.22
CA SER A 138 4.43 7.42 8.13
C SER A 138 3.79 8.58 7.41
N GLN A 139 2.57 8.90 7.76
CA GLN A 139 2.03 10.21 7.43
C GLN A 139 2.96 11.29 8.01
N LEU A 140 3.19 12.36 7.25
CA LEU A 140 4.05 13.46 7.68
C LEU A 140 3.38 14.21 8.84
N PRO A 141 4.01 14.31 10.01
CA PRO A 141 3.46 15.12 11.11
C PRO A 141 3.32 16.61 10.73
N ASP A 142 2.16 17.21 11.00
CA ASP A 142 1.84 18.60 10.68
C ASP A 142 2.89 19.63 11.11
N PRO A 143 3.55 19.51 12.29
CA PRO A 143 4.61 20.42 12.66
C PRO A 143 5.77 20.51 11.67
N MET A 144 5.96 19.45 10.82
CA MET A 144 7.00 19.40 9.80
C MET A 144 6.57 20.00 8.45
N SER A 145 5.26 20.13 8.21
CA SER A 145 4.69 20.56 6.92
C SER A 145 5.12 21.96 6.47
N LYS A 146 5.45 22.86 7.42
CA LYS A 146 5.99 24.20 7.14
C LYS A 146 7.34 24.20 6.45
N GLU A 147 8.06 23.09 6.47
CA GLU A 147 9.39 22.95 5.87
C GLU A 147 9.37 22.11 4.58
N VAL A 148 8.18 21.69 4.15
CA VAL A 148 7.91 21.00 2.89
C VAL A 148 7.25 21.97 1.93
N SER A 149 7.71 22.03 0.69
CA SER A 149 7.15 22.92 -0.33
C SER A 149 6.33 22.16 -1.37
N VAL A 150 5.14 22.68 -1.64
CA VAL A 150 4.30 22.25 -2.77
C VAL A 150 4.77 22.96 -4.04
N PRO A 151 4.96 22.25 -5.16
CA PRO A 151 5.43 22.86 -6.40
C PRO A 151 4.37 23.79 -7.01
N PRO A 152 4.80 24.83 -7.74
CA PRO A 152 3.91 25.86 -8.28
C PRO A 152 2.75 25.33 -9.12
N PHE A 153 2.98 24.27 -9.91
CA PHE A 153 1.94 23.67 -10.75
C PHE A 153 0.83 22.93 -9.98
N MET A 154 0.98 22.75 -8.67
CA MET A 154 -0.04 22.16 -7.78
C MET A 154 -0.71 23.17 -6.87
N THR A 155 -0.37 24.44 -6.95
CA THR A 155 -0.89 25.47 -6.01
C THR A 155 -2.11 26.22 -6.51
N CYS A 156 -2.69 25.82 -7.64
CA CYS A 156 -3.87 26.41 -8.23
C CYS A 156 -4.73 25.35 -8.92
N GLY A 157 -5.91 25.74 -9.35
CA GLY A 157 -6.85 24.88 -10.06
C GLY A 157 -7.30 23.69 -9.23
N THR A 158 -7.79 22.69 -9.92
CA THR A 158 -8.22 21.45 -9.28
C THR A 158 -7.10 20.78 -8.46
N PHE A 159 -5.85 20.91 -8.85
CA PHE A 159 -4.72 20.32 -8.12
C PHE A 159 -4.65 20.77 -6.67
N SER A 160 -4.84 22.08 -6.41
CA SER A 160 -4.77 22.64 -5.06
C SER A 160 -5.87 22.15 -4.12
N GLN A 161 -6.93 21.59 -4.67
CA GLN A 161 -8.11 21.10 -3.94
C GLN A 161 -8.10 19.58 -3.77
N ARG A 162 -7.13 18.88 -4.34
CA ARG A 162 -7.09 17.42 -4.40
C ARG A 162 -5.91 16.80 -3.65
N LEU A 163 -5.19 17.60 -2.85
CA LEU A 163 -4.15 17.06 -1.97
C LEU A 163 -4.81 16.18 -0.90
N LEU A 164 -4.44 14.91 -0.87
CA LEU A 164 -4.95 13.95 0.10
C LEU A 164 -4.16 14.02 1.39
N GLU A 165 -2.89 13.66 1.32
CA GLU A 165 -1.98 13.64 2.47
C GLU A 165 -0.52 13.80 2.04
N ALA A 166 0.36 13.90 3.01
CA ALA A 166 1.80 13.84 2.79
C ALA A 166 2.43 12.72 3.61
N ASN A 167 3.36 11.96 3.02
CA ASN A 167 4.02 10.85 3.67
C ASN A 167 5.52 11.07 3.81
N LEU A 168 6.06 10.64 4.93
CA LEU A 168 7.48 10.69 5.29
C LEU A 168 8.09 9.29 5.18
N TRP A 169 9.18 9.19 4.43
CA TRP A 169 9.95 7.97 4.21
C TRP A 169 11.37 8.18 4.71
N PHE A 170 11.78 7.49 5.75
CA PHE A 170 13.11 7.71 6.32
C PHE A 170 13.78 6.43 6.81
N SER A 171 14.98 6.14 6.29
CA SER A 171 15.82 5.00 6.67
C SER A 171 17.31 5.33 6.61
N ASN A 172 18.16 4.39 6.99
CA ASN A 172 19.60 4.44 6.71
C ASN A 172 19.95 3.85 5.33
N GLY A 173 18.98 3.77 4.40
CA GLY A 173 19.15 3.10 3.11
C GLY A 173 18.94 1.57 3.20
N GLY A 174 19.04 0.91 2.06
CA GLY A 174 18.82 -0.53 1.94
C GLY A 174 17.33 -0.94 2.04
N THR A 175 16.41 0.01 1.86
CA THR A 175 14.98 -0.33 1.74
C THR A 175 14.68 -0.82 0.34
N LYS A 176 13.72 -1.72 0.23
CA LYS A 176 13.19 -2.21 -1.04
C LYS A 176 11.70 -2.43 -0.93
N SER A 177 10.96 -2.05 -1.98
CA SER A 177 9.56 -2.42 -2.10
C SER A 177 9.38 -3.67 -2.96
N LEU A 178 8.24 -4.33 -2.82
CA LEU A 178 7.74 -5.23 -3.84
C LEU A 178 7.42 -4.45 -5.12
N LEU A 179 7.17 -5.13 -6.23
CA LEU A 179 6.56 -4.51 -7.40
C LEU A 179 5.08 -4.28 -7.09
N HIS A 180 4.65 -3.02 -7.08
CA HIS A 180 3.29 -2.64 -6.70
C HIS A 180 2.79 -1.42 -7.47
N ARG A 181 1.55 -1.08 -7.28
CA ARG A 181 0.93 0.14 -7.78
C ARG A 181 0.17 0.84 -6.66
N ASP A 182 0.22 2.15 -6.63
CA ASP A 182 -0.51 2.96 -5.66
C ASP A 182 -1.90 3.33 -6.17
N ALA A 183 -2.84 3.52 -5.24
CA ALA A 183 -4.19 3.98 -5.54
C ALA A 183 -4.21 5.46 -5.95
N ASP A 184 -3.26 6.26 -5.45
CA ASP A 184 -3.21 7.70 -5.63
C ASP A 184 -2.03 8.14 -6.49
N ASN A 185 -2.13 9.37 -7.01
CA ASN A 185 -0.99 10.04 -7.61
C ASN A 185 -0.05 10.55 -6.53
N ALA A 186 1.26 10.48 -6.76
CA ALA A 186 2.24 10.99 -5.81
C ALA A 186 3.32 11.86 -6.47
N ILE A 187 3.74 12.90 -5.78
CA ILE A 187 5.01 13.59 -6.03
C ILE A 187 5.97 13.19 -4.91
N ASN A 188 6.87 12.25 -5.17
CA ASN A 188 7.89 11.82 -4.21
C ASN A 188 9.16 12.64 -4.36
N CYS A 189 9.53 13.40 -3.35
CA CYS A 189 10.70 14.27 -3.30
C CYS A 189 11.77 13.68 -2.39
N LEU A 190 12.94 13.39 -2.94
CA LEU A 190 14.07 12.82 -2.21
C LEU A 190 14.93 13.94 -1.60
N TYR A 191 14.98 13.99 -0.29
CA TYR A 191 15.77 15.00 0.45
C TYR A 191 17.18 14.52 0.72
N PHE A 192 17.39 13.23 1.00
CA PHE A 192 18.71 12.63 1.24
C PHE A 192 18.80 11.24 0.63
N GLY A 193 19.99 10.88 0.19
CA GLY A 193 20.29 9.56 -0.37
C GLY A 193 20.06 9.46 -1.87
N THR A 194 19.91 8.25 -2.35
CA THR A 194 19.57 7.91 -3.74
C THR A 194 18.51 6.82 -3.76
N LYS A 195 17.65 6.84 -4.78
CA LYS A 195 16.67 5.80 -5.04
C LYS A 195 16.69 5.39 -6.50
N ASP A 196 16.65 4.10 -6.74
CA ASP A 196 16.41 3.54 -8.07
C ASP A 196 14.95 3.07 -8.15
N TRP A 197 14.31 3.43 -9.23
CA TRP A 197 12.93 3.09 -9.53
C TRP A 197 12.86 2.25 -10.80
N ILE A 198 12.08 1.19 -10.76
CA ILE A 198 11.63 0.44 -11.93
C ILE A 198 10.16 0.79 -12.15
N PHE A 199 9.79 1.04 -13.41
CA PHE A 199 8.44 1.39 -13.81
C PHE A 199 7.94 0.47 -14.90
N ILE A 200 6.69 0.01 -14.77
CA ILE A 200 5.98 -0.78 -15.76
C ILE A 200 4.61 -0.13 -15.99
N ASP A 201 4.31 0.15 -17.24
CA ASP A 201 3.04 0.75 -17.66
C ASP A 201 1.87 -0.19 -17.32
N SER A 202 0.79 0.35 -16.76
CA SER A 202 -0.42 -0.39 -16.37
C SER A 202 -1.07 -1.20 -17.50
N LYS A 203 -0.84 -0.84 -18.76
CA LYS A 203 -1.32 -1.63 -19.92
C LYS A 203 -0.72 -3.04 -19.99
N TYR A 204 0.32 -3.34 -19.25
CA TYR A 204 0.94 -4.68 -19.16
C TYR A 204 0.45 -5.48 -17.94
N GLU A 205 -0.59 -5.01 -17.26
CA GLU A 205 -1.15 -5.66 -16.05
C GLU A 205 -1.45 -7.15 -16.27
N ASP A 206 -2.03 -7.54 -17.40
CA ASP A 206 -2.32 -8.94 -17.73
C ASP A 206 -1.08 -9.87 -17.79
N MET A 207 0.12 -9.29 -17.79
CA MET A 207 1.40 -10.01 -17.81
C MET A 207 2.09 -10.01 -16.44
N ILE A 208 1.60 -9.25 -15.49
CA ILE A 208 2.10 -9.16 -14.12
C ILE A 208 1.32 -10.15 -13.27
N PRO A 209 1.97 -11.08 -12.56
CA PRO A 209 1.26 -11.96 -11.65
C PRO A 209 0.79 -11.17 -10.43
N ILE A 210 -0.51 -11.14 -10.24
CA ILE A 210 -1.18 -10.56 -9.08
C ILE A 210 -2.00 -11.65 -8.40
N ALA A 211 -2.34 -11.47 -7.13
CA ALA A 211 -3.28 -12.35 -6.46
C ALA A 211 -4.65 -12.28 -7.14
N ASP A 212 -5.38 -13.39 -7.12
CA ASP A 212 -6.70 -13.47 -7.73
C ASP A 212 -7.64 -12.40 -7.14
N GLU A 213 -8.53 -11.89 -8.00
CA GLU A 213 -9.60 -10.97 -7.61
C GLU A 213 -10.43 -11.59 -6.48
N GLY A 214 -10.64 -10.83 -5.42
CA GLY A 214 -11.46 -11.26 -4.27
C GLY A 214 -10.70 -11.47 -2.97
N THR A 215 -9.38 -11.40 -2.97
CA THR A 215 -8.59 -11.35 -1.74
C THR A 215 -8.26 -9.89 -1.41
N GLU A 216 -8.91 -9.33 -0.40
CA GLU A 216 -8.79 -7.91 0.04
C GLU A 216 -7.36 -7.43 0.30
N ALA A 217 -6.45 -8.34 0.57
CA ALA A 217 -5.08 -8.04 0.96
C ALA A 217 -4.16 -7.61 -0.19
N TYR A 218 -4.60 -7.67 -1.46
CA TYR A 218 -3.65 -7.73 -2.58
C TYR A 218 -3.78 -6.62 -3.61
N GLY A 219 -4.59 -5.65 -3.31
CA GLY A 219 -4.98 -4.54 -4.19
C GLY A 219 -3.87 -3.70 -4.78
N GLY A 220 -2.74 -4.24 -5.09
CA GLY A 220 -1.72 -3.45 -5.73
C GLY A 220 -0.34 -4.09 -5.79
N PHE A 221 -0.16 -5.33 -5.31
CA PHE A 221 1.16 -5.97 -5.27
C PHE A 221 1.28 -7.14 -6.23
N ALA A 222 2.44 -7.24 -6.89
CA ALA A 222 2.77 -8.38 -7.74
C ALA A 222 3.32 -9.55 -6.90
N LEU A 223 2.97 -10.77 -7.30
CA LEU A 223 3.47 -12.02 -6.72
C LEU A 223 4.92 -12.33 -7.17
N LEU A 224 5.76 -11.30 -7.27
CA LEU A 224 7.13 -11.43 -7.73
C LEU A 224 8.09 -11.12 -6.57
N ASN A 225 9.01 -12.03 -6.30
CA ASN A 225 10.16 -11.68 -5.47
C ASN A 225 11.09 -10.74 -6.26
N PRO A 226 11.25 -9.47 -5.87
CA PRO A 226 12.06 -8.51 -6.63
C PRO A 226 13.56 -8.81 -6.60
N ASP A 227 14.02 -9.69 -5.72
CA ASP A 227 15.43 -10.09 -5.62
C ASP A 227 15.73 -11.36 -6.44
N SER A 228 14.68 -12.15 -6.79
CA SER A 228 14.83 -13.41 -7.49
C SER A 228 13.56 -13.72 -8.28
N VAL A 229 13.46 -13.14 -9.48
CA VAL A 229 12.26 -13.24 -10.31
C VAL A 229 12.18 -14.62 -10.97
N ASP A 230 11.19 -15.42 -10.58
CA ASP A 230 10.97 -16.74 -11.16
C ASP A 230 10.21 -16.63 -12.49
N LEU A 231 10.96 -16.66 -13.60
CA LEU A 231 10.40 -16.59 -14.94
C LEU A 231 9.86 -17.94 -15.43
N GLU A 232 10.13 -19.04 -14.75
CA GLU A 232 9.52 -20.33 -15.07
C GLU A 232 8.13 -20.41 -14.45
N LEU A 233 7.95 -19.87 -13.26
CA LEU A 233 6.65 -19.73 -12.62
C LEU A 233 5.80 -18.65 -13.31
N PHE A 234 6.41 -17.53 -13.71
CA PHE A 234 5.74 -16.39 -14.34
C PHE A 234 6.29 -16.08 -15.74
N PRO A 235 6.13 -16.98 -16.72
CA PRO A 235 6.80 -16.85 -18.02
C PRO A 235 6.36 -15.63 -18.83
N LYS A 236 5.14 -15.14 -18.66
CA LYS A 236 4.67 -13.91 -19.33
C LYS A 236 5.48 -12.68 -18.90
N PHE A 237 5.99 -12.68 -17.68
CA PHE A 237 6.73 -11.54 -17.15
C PHE A 237 8.08 -11.31 -17.86
N ALA A 238 8.65 -12.36 -18.46
CA ALA A 238 9.90 -12.25 -19.25
C ALA A 238 9.82 -11.20 -20.38
N ASP A 239 8.64 -10.98 -20.93
CA ASP A 239 8.41 -10.06 -22.04
C ASP A 239 7.92 -8.67 -21.60
N VAL A 240 7.72 -8.42 -20.31
CA VAL A 240 7.17 -7.14 -19.77
C VAL A 240 8.18 -6.02 -19.98
N PRO A 241 7.85 -4.97 -20.77
CA PRO A 241 8.70 -3.80 -20.94
C PRO A 241 8.74 -2.96 -19.65
N TRP A 242 9.89 -2.38 -19.39
CA TRP A 242 10.07 -1.52 -18.22
C TRP A 242 11.00 -0.34 -18.52
N THR A 243 10.80 0.73 -17.76
CA THR A 243 11.67 1.91 -17.73
C THR A 243 12.24 2.12 -16.33
N TYR A 244 13.20 2.99 -16.19
CA TYR A 244 13.82 3.27 -14.90
C TYR A 244 13.94 4.75 -14.60
N GLY A 245 14.08 5.09 -13.31
CA GLY A 245 14.38 6.42 -12.81
C GLY A 245 15.44 6.38 -11.73
N ASN A 246 16.53 7.12 -11.91
CA ASN A 246 17.55 7.29 -10.86
C ASN A 246 17.33 8.65 -10.22
N VAL A 247 16.89 8.63 -8.96
CA VAL A 247 16.55 9.81 -8.16
C VAL A 247 17.66 10.08 -7.15
N THR A 248 18.16 11.31 -7.13
CA THR A 248 19.19 11.77 -6.20
C THR A 248 18.63 12.84 -5.28
N ALA A 249 19.29 13.06 -4.15
CA ALA A 249 18.88 14.12 -3.22
C ALA A 249 18.70 15.46 -3.93
N GLY A 250 17.58 16.12 -3.70
CA GLY A 250 17.16 17.34 -4.38
C GLY A 250 16.16 17.13 -5.51
N ASP A 251 15.96 15.91 -6.01
CA ASP A 251 15.04 15.60 -7.10
C ASP A 251 13.66 15.21 -6.57
N CYS A 252 12.64 15.35 -7.41
CA CYS A 252 11.31 14.80 -7.19
C CYS A 252 10.88 13.96 -8.39
N ILE A 253 9.99 13.01 -8.16
CA ILE A 253 9.42 12.18 -9.21
C ILE A 253 7.89 12.20 -9.10
N PHE A 254 7.22 12.34 -10.23
CA PHE A 254 5.80 12.11 -10.33
C PHE A 254 5.55 10.64 -10.58
N LEU A 255 4.80 10.01 -9.70
CA LEU A 255 4.29 8.65 -9.81
C LEU A 255 2.79 8.71 -10.06
N PRO A 256 2.32 8.34 -11.25
CA PRO A 256 0.89 8.25 -11.51
C PRO A 256 0.25 7.08 -10.76
N ARG A 257 -1.00 7.27 -10.32
CA ARG A 257 -1.81 6.18 -9.78
C ARG A 257 -1.86 4.98 -10.73
N GLY A 258 -1.90 3.78 -10.17
CA GLY A 258 -1.99 2.56 -10.95
C GLY A 258 -0.76 2.20 -11.78
N TYR A 259 0.29 3.01 -11.74
CA TYR A 259 1.53 2.72 -12.45
C TYR A 259 2.39 1.76 -11.63
N TRP A 260 2.72 0.61 -12.19
CA TRP A 260 3.52 -0.39 -11.51
C TRP A 260 4.94 0.10 -11.27
N HIS A 261 5.41 -0.03 -10.04
CA HIS A 261 6.76 0.40 -9.69
C HIS A 261 7.40 -0.44 -8.59
N GLN A 262 8.71 -0.43 -8.57
CA GLN A 262 9.55 -1.02 -7.53
C GLN A 262 10.65 -0.06 -7.18
N VAL A 263 10.93 0.14 -5.88
CA VAL A 263 11.88 1.13 -5.39
C VAL A 263 12.96 0.48 -4.54
N ARG A 264 14.21 0.89 -4.75
CA ARG A 264 15.35 0.55 -3.89
C ARG A 264 16.02 1.82 -3.42
N SER A 265 16.30 1.90 -2.14
CA SER A 265 17.01 3.04 -1.55
C SER A 265 18.45 2.69 -1.20
N TYR A 266 19.33 3.68 -1.36
CA TYR A 266 20.76 3.52 -1.11
C TYR A 266 21.32 4.65 -0.27
N GLY A 267 22.53 4.45 0.24
CA GLY A 267 23.25 5.38 1.10
C GLY A 267 23.13 5.02 2.58
N SER A 268 23.75 5.81 3.44
CA SER A 268 23.68 5.66 4.90
C SER A 268 22.56 6.51 5.53
N ARG A 269 21.85 7.27 4.72
CA ARG A 269 20.69 8.09 5.09
C ARG A 269 19.83 8.30 3.84
N ASN A 270 18.57 7.95 3.93
CA ASN A 270 17.62 8.09 2.82
C ASN A 270 16.31 8.63 3.38
N LEU A 271 15.96 9.85 2.96
CA LEU A 271 14.77 10.54 3.43
C LEU A 271 14.04 11.16 2.26
N ALA A 272 12.74 10.89 2.15
CA ALA A 272 11.86 11.45 1.14
C ALA A 272 10.54 11.91 1.75
N VAL A 273 9.88 12.84 1.08
CA VAL A 273 8.50 13.24 1.35
C VAL A 273 7.69 13.05 0.08
N SER A 274 6.54 12.39 0.21
CA SER A 274 5.56 12.25 -0.87
C SER A 274 4.36 13.15 -0.61
N LEU A 275 3.90 13.85 -1.63
CA LEU A 275 2.63 14.57 -1.65
C LEU A 275 1.64 13.72 -2.46
N LEU A 276 0.61 13.20 -1.82
CA LEU A 276 -0.42 12.39 -2.46
C LEU A 276 -1.59 13.28 -2.88
N PHE A 277 -2.12 13.01 -4.06
CA PHE A 277 -3.29 13.72 -4.55
C PHE A 277 -4.22 12.78 -5.32
N SER A 278 -5.50 13.02 -5.15
CA SER A 278 -6.58 12.25 -5.74
C SER A 278 -6.52 12.26 -7.27
N ARG A 279 -7.13 11.25 -7.86
CA ARG A 279 -7.43 11.25 -9.29
C ARG A 279 -8.21 12.51 -9.68
N ILE A 280 -7.82 13.08 -10.81
CA ILE A 280 -8.49 14.22 -11.44
C ILE A 280 -9.05 13.74 -12.76
N THR A 281 -10.37 13.74 -12.89
CA THR A 281 -11.06 13.39 -14.14
C THR A 281 -11.34 14.62 -14.99
N GLU A 282 -11.68 15.73 -14.33
CA GLU A 282 -11.89 17.04 -14.95
C GLU A 282 -11.03 18.08 -14.22
N ASN A 283 -10.19 18.79 -14.96
CA ASN A 283 -9.26 19.75 -14.41
C ASN A 283 -9.65 21.19 -14.80
N ASP A 284 -10.11 21.95 -13.82
CA ASP A 284 -10.31 23.39 -13.98
C ASP A 284 -9.01 24.12 -13.60
N LEU A 285 -8.43 24.82 -14.55
CA LEU A 285 -7.20 25.62 -14.41
C LEU A 285 -7.46 27.12 -14.59
N SER A 286 -8.71 27.56 -14.52
CA SER A 286 -9.09 28.94 -14.81
C SER A 286 -8.43 29.96 -13.87
N ASP A 287 -8.20 29.59 -12.62
CA ASP A 287 -7.52 30.45 -11.62
C ASP A 287 -5.98 30.40 -11.73
N CYS A 288 -5.43 29.46 -12.52
CA CYS A 288 -3.99 29.37 -12.76
C CYS A 288 -3.47 30.38 -13.78
N GLU A 289 -4.31 30.86 -14.69
CA GLU A 289 -3.86 31.65 -15.87
C GLU A 289 -3.27 33.02 -15.46
N ASP A 290 -3.87 33.66 -14.46
CA ASP A 290 -3.44 34.98 -13.96
C ASP A 290 -2.68 34.90 -12.62
N ALA A 291 -2.50 33.69 -12.05
CA ALA A 291 -1.87 33.50 -10.76
C ALA A 291 -0.35 33.65 -10.83
N LYS A 292 0.22 34.37 -9.87
CA LYS A 292 1.66 34.37 -9.68
C LYS A 292 2.04 33.12 -8.89
N LEU A 293 2.24 32.03 -9.60
CA LEU A 293 2.56 30.74 -9.01
C LEU A 293 3.97 30.74 -8.40
N SER A 294 4.09 30.18 -7.22
CA SER A 294 5.34 30.01 -6.49
C SER A 294 5.29 28.76 -5.62
N TYR A 295 6.44 28.29 -5.18
CA TYR A 295 6.49 27.26 -4.15
C TYR A 295 5.78 27.76 -2.89
N THR A 296 4.88 26.93 -2.37
CA THR A 296 4.07 27.26 -1.19
C THR A 296 4.35 26.23 -0.09
N PRO A 297 4.57 26.64 1.17
CA PRO A 297 4.67 25.70 2.28
C PRO A 297 3.43 24.78 2.34
N LEU A 298 3.65 23.48 2.57
CA LEU A 298 2.55 22.53 2.66
C LEU A 298 1.57 22.89 3.77
N SER A 299 2.03 23.51 4.86
CA SER A 299 1.19 24.04 5.95
C SER A 299 0.23 25.15 5.55
N GLU A 300 0.37 25.73 4.36
CA GLU A 300 -0.52 26.75 3.80
C GLU A 300 -1.50 26.17 2.77
N MET A 301 -1.39 24.87 2.48
CA MET A 301 -2.29 24.15 1.56
C MET A 301 -3.37 23.41 2.34
N GLU A 302 -4.54 23.29 1.73
CA GLU A 302 -5.60 22.44 2.26
C GLU A 302 -5.34 20.98 1.88
N MET A 303 -5.19 20.10 2.88
CA MET A 303 -5.10 18.66 2.71
C MET A 303 -6.35 17.97 3.26
N VAL A 304 -6.72 16.88 2.64
CA VAL A 304 -7.85 16.07 3.11
C VAL A 304 -7.54 15.44 4.46
N PHE A 305 -6.42 14.77 4.57
CA PHE A 305 -5.97 14.10 5.78
C PHE A 305 -4.71 14.77 6.31
N THR A 306 -4.70 15.05 7.59
CA THR A 306 -3.57 15.65 8.31
C THR A 306 -3.28 14.85 9.56
N TYR A 307 -2.03 14.78 9.95
CA TYR A 307 -1.57 14.05 11.11
C TYR A 307 -0.81 14.98 12.06
N ASP A 308 -1.30 15.15 13.26
CA ASP A 308 -0.69 16.06 14.25
C ASP A 308 0.62 15.56 14.87
N GLY A 309 0.98 14.31 14.63
CA GLY A 309 2.16 13.67 15.20
C GLY A 309 1.90 12.92 16.52
N TYR A 310 0.66 12.83 16.98
CA TYR A 310 0.31 12.26 18.29
C TYR A 310 -0.90 11.33 18.24
N THR A 311 -1.82 11.55 17.32
CA THR A 311 -3.06 10.80 17.16
C THR A 311 -2.89 9.62 16.17
N GLU A 312 -3.98 9.10 15.67
CA GLU A 312 -4.02 8.05 14.67
C GLU A 312 -3.72 8.59 13.27
N GLN A 313 -3.02 7.82 12.47
CA GLN A 313 -2.68 8.15 11.09
C GLN A 313 -3.78 7.66 10.15
N THR A 314 -3.84 8.24 8.95
CA THR A 314 -4.88 7.96 7.95
C THR A 314 -4.35 7.18 6.74
N MET A 315 -3.14 6.63 6.80
CA MET A 315 -2.59 5.82 5.71
C MET A 315 -3.47 4.59 5.46
N GLY A 316 -4.15 4.58 4.31
CA GLY A 316 -5.14 3.56 3.96
C GLY A 316 -6.58 4.06 4.01
N ASP A 317 -6.82 5.32 4.37
CA ASP A 317 -8.15 5.91 4.27
C ASP A 317 -8.68 5.92 2.82
N THR A 318 -9.96 5.68 2.70
CA THR A 318 -10.67 5.78 1.42
C THR A 318 -10.62 7.21 0.89
N ASP A 319 -10.22 7.39 -0.38
CA ASP A 319 -10.25 8.70 -1.05
C ASP A 319 -11.68 9.26 -1.12
N PRO A 320 -11.97 10.39 -0.45
CA PRO A 320 -13.31 10.96 -0.42
C PRO A 320 -13.81 11.42 -1.80
N PHE A 321 -12.92 11.76 -2.71
CA PHE A 321 -13.31 12.21 -4.06
C PHE A 321 -13.69 11.04 -4.94
N GLU A 322 -12.95 9.93 -4.88
CA GLU A 322 -13.33 8.67 -5.56
C GLU A 322 -14.61 8.08 -4.94
N LEU A 323 -14.75 8.15 -3.62
CA LEU A 323 -15.99 7.75 -2.95
C LEU A 323 -17.19 8.56 -3.46
N ASN A 324 -17.03 9.87 -3.69
CA ASN A 324 -18.10 10.66 -4.30
C ASN A 324 -18.48 10.15 -5.70
N GLU A 325 -17.49 9.84 -6.54
CA GLU A 325 -17.73 9.24 -7.87
C GLU A 325 -18.46 7.90 -7.74
N THR A 326 -18.03 7.05 -6.82
CA THR A 326 -18.67 5.76 -6.52
C THR A 326 -20.12 5.93 -6.08
N ILE A 327 -20.43 6.86 -5.18
CA ILE A 327 -21.81 7.16 -4.75
C ILE A 327 -22.66 7.61 -5.95
N GLN A 328 -22.12 8.44 -6.85
CA GLN A 328 -22.84 8.84 -8.07
C GLN A 328 -23.10 7.64 -9.00
N GLU A 329 -22.16 6.70 -9.12
CA GLU A 329 -22.35 5.47 -9.87
C GLU A 329 -23.42 4.57 -9.24
N TRP A 330 -23.44 4.41 -7.92
CA TRP A 330 -24.48 3.69 -7.21
C TRP A 330 -25.87 4.30 -7.52
N CYS A 331 -25.97 5.61 -7.48
CA CYS A 331 -27.18 6.33 -7.86
C CYS A 331 -27.61 6.04 -9.30
N GLN A 332 -26.68 6.08 -10.24
CA GLN A 332 -26.99 5.80 -11.66
C GLN A 332 -27.48 4.37 -11.87
N ARG A 333 -26.92 3.41 -11.14
CA ARG A 333 -27.29 1.98 -11.25
C ARG A 333 -28.63 1.67 -10.58
N ASN A 334 -28.97 2.36 -9.51
CA ASN A 334 -30.17 2.07 -8.71
C ASN A 334 -31.37 2.98 -9.06
N GLY A 335 -31.19 3.97 -9.93
CA GLY A 335 -32.23 4.90 -10.35
C GLY A 335 -32.20 6.21 -9.56
N LEU A 336 -33.34 6.61 -8.94
CA LEU A 336 -33.45 7.94 -8.32
C LEU A 336 -33.25 7.94 -6.80
N SER A 337 -33.14 6.76 -6.18
CA SER A 337 -33.02 6.65 -4.73
C SER A 337 -32.32 5.34 -4.33
N MET A 338 -31.72 5.34 -3.14
CA MET A 338 -31.05 4.17 -2.54
C MET A 338 -31.47 4.02 -1.08
N ASN A 339 -31.50 2.79 -0.61
CA ASN A 339 -31.66 2.47 0.81
C ASN A 339 -30.47 1.63 1.30
N SER A 340 -30.46 1.28 2.58
CA SER A 340 -29.38 0.49 3.20
C SER A 340 -29.12 -0.83 2.46
N GLN A 341 -30.16 -1.51 1.99
CA GLN A 341 -29.98 -2.76 1.24
C GLN A 341 -29.35 -2.57 -0.15
N ASP A 342 -29.60 -1.43 -0.78
CA ASP A 342 -28.97 -1.12 -2.05
C ASP A 342 -27.47 -0.85 -1.85
N ILE A 343 -27.11 -0.05 -0.83
CA ILE A 343 -25.71 0.20 -0.45
C ILE A 343 -25.01 -1.11 -0.07
N PHE A 344 -25.65 -1.94 0.75
CA PHE A 344 -25.12 -3.26 1.08
C PHE A 344 -24.81 -4.12 -0.16
N ARG A 345 -25.69 -4.12 -1.18
CA ARG A 345 -25.42 -4.85 -2.41
C ARG A 345 -24.23 -4.28 -3.19
N PHE A 346 -24.04 -2.97 -3.17
CA PHE A 346 -22.86 -2.35 -3.79
C PHE A 346 -21.59 -2.71 -3.04
N LEU A 347 -21.54 -2.52 -1.73
CA LEU A 347 -20.41 -2.87 -0.89
C LEU A 347 -20.08 -4.37 -0.98
N ARG A 348 -21.07 -5.24 -1.04
CA ARG A 348 -20.88 -6.68 -1.18
C ARG A 348 -20.36 -7.09 -2.55
N ARG A 349 -20.69 -6.39 -3.62
CA ARG A 349 -20.18 -6.68 -4.98
C ARG A 349 -18.69 -6.45 -5.10
N ASP A 350 -18.21 -5.42 -4.42
CA ASP A 350 -16.79 -5.10 -4.41
C ASP A 350 -15.99 -6.12 -3.57
N TYR A 351 -16.68 -6.95 -2.78
CA TYR A 351 -16.07 -7.93 -1.89
C TYR A 351 -16.15 -9.39 -2.36
N HIS A 352 -17.17 -9.85 -3.08
CA HIS A 352 -17.26 -11.26 -3.50
C HIS A 352 -18.25 -11.52 -4.65
N ASP A 353 -17.77 -12.23 -5.66
CA ASP A 353 -18.57 -12.80 -6.76
C ASP A 353 -18.84 -14.33 -6.60
N ASN A 354 -18.60 -14.93 -5.43
CA ASN A 354 -18.74 -16.37 -5.23
C ASN A 354 -20.02 -16.77 -4.47
N ASP A 355 -20.79 -17.70 -5.06
CA ASP A 355 -22.15 -18.09 -4.68
C ASP A 355 -22.30 -19.02 -3.45
N GLU A 356 -21.24 -19.42 -2.78
CA GLU A 356 -21.33 -20.29 -1.59
C GLU A 356 -20.87 -19.53 -0.34
N ALA A 357 -21.84 -18.99 0.41
CA ALA A 357 -21.62 -18.28 1.65
C ALA A 357 -21.25 -19.25 2.78
N ASP A 358 -20.04 -19.16 3.29
CA ASP A 358 -19.66 -19.75 4.58
C ASP A 358 -20.06 -18.82 5.75
N GLU A 359 -19.83 -19.27 7.00
CA GLU A 359 -20.20 -18.48 8.20
C GLU A 359 -19.36 -17.20 8.35
N ARG A 360 -18.13 -17.15 7.80
CA ARG A 360 -17.31 -15.95 7.73
C ARG A 360 -17.98 -14.90 6.86
N GLN A 361 -18.48 -15.28 5.68
CA GLN A 361 -19.24 -14.39 4.78
C GLN A 361 -20.54 -13.88 5.39
N LEU A 362 -21.18 -14.66 6.27
CA LEU A 362 -22.38 -14.22 6.99
C LEU A 362 -22.05 -13.16 8.06
N ARG A 363 -20.90 -13.27 8.72
CA ARG A 363 -20.41 -12.25 9.68
C ARG A 363 -20.04 -10.96 8.98
N ASP A 364 -19.32 -11.06 7.85
CA ASP A 364 -18.99 -9.92 7.00
C ASP A 364 -20.25 -9.23 6.46
N ALA A 365 -21.27 -10.01 6.11
CA ALA A 365 -22.55 -9.48 5.69
C ALA A 365 -23.26 -8.65 6.79
N ALA A 366 -23.19 -9.09 8.05
CA ALA A 366 -23.77 -8.32 9.17
C ALA A 366 -23.02 -6.99 9.37
N PHE A 367 -21.71 -7.00 9.23
CA PHE A 367 -20.88 -5.80 9.30
C PHE A 367 -21.13 -4.84 8.13
N LEU A 368 -21.19 -5.34 6.89
CA LEU A 368 -21.52 -4.51 5.73
C LEU A 368 -22.94 -3.91 5.82
N LEU A 369 -23.88 -4.60 6.45
CA LEU A 369 -25.21 -4.05 6.74
C LEU A 369 -25.12 -2.89 7.75
N GLU A 370 -24.33 -3.03 8.80
CA GLU A 370 -24.11 -1.95 9.77
C GLU A 370 -23.48 -0.72 9.11
N ILE A 371 -22.45 -0.90 8.26
CA ILE A 371 -21.86 0.18 7.46
C ILE A 371 -22.95 0.82 6.57
N SER A 372 -23.75 0.02 5.88
CA SER A 372 -24.80 0.51 4.99
C SER A 372 -25.82 1.37 5.73
N ASP A 373 -26.22 0.94 6.94
CA ASP A 373 -27.12 1.72 7.80
C ASP A 373 -26.48 3.04 8.25
N GLN A 374 -25.16 3.03 8.57
CA GLN A 374 -24.44 4.23 8.94
C GLN A 374 -24.29 5.21 7.76
N VAL A 375 -24.06 4.72 6.55
CA VAL A 375 -24.02 5.55 5.33
C VAL A 375 -25.38 6.21 5.10
N VAL A 376 -26.49 5.47 5.24
CA VAL A 376 -27.84 6.04 5.16
C VAL A 376 -28.01 7.12 6.23
N GLN A 377 -27.67 6.86 7.48
CA GLN A 377 -27.80 7.86 8.56
C GLN A 377 -27.03 9.16 8.31
N VAL A 378 -25.97 9.13 7.49
CA VAL A 378 -25.20 10.33 7.13
C VAL A 378 -25.79 11.06 5.96
N LEU A 379 -26.33 10.34 4.97
CA LEU A 379 -26.83 10.93 3.71
C LEU A 379 -28.31 11.26 3.75
N ASP A 380 -29.12 10.49 4.45
CA ASP A 380 -30.58 10.68 4.61
C ASP A 380 -30.84 11.87 5.55
N VAL A 381 -31.07 13.04 4.97
CA VAL A 381 -31.26 14.29 5.70
C VAL A 381 -32.69 14.39 6.25
N ASP A 382 -33.69 13.90 5.54
CA ASP A 382 -35.11 13.99 5.91
C ASP A 382 -35.59 12.82 6.78
N LYS A 383 -34.76 11.79 6.96
CA LYS A 383 -34.94 10.61 7.83
C LYS A 383 -36.07 9.68 7.41
N ASP A 384 -36.29 9.53 6.14
CA ASP A 384 -37.26 8.59 5.58
C ASP A 384 -36.67 7.20 5.30
N ASN A 385 -35.38 6.98 5.59
CA ASN A 385 -34.55 5.79 5.32
C ASN A 385 -34.31 5.52 3.83
N ILE A 386 -34.42 6.57 3.01
CA ILE A 386 -34.17 6.52 1.58
C ILE A 386 -33.28 7.72 1.21
N ILE A 387 -32.16 7.48 0.56
CA ILE A 387 -31.28 8.53 0.05
C ILE A 387 -31.81 8.96 -1.32
N SER A 388 -32.23 10.20 -1.46
CA SER A 388 -32.54 10.83 -2.74
C SER A 388 -31.24 11.09 -3.52
N CYS A 389 -31.06 10.41 -4.64
CA CYS A 389 -29.87 10.61 -5.47
C CYS A 389 -29.75 12.00 -6.04
N LYS A 390 -30.87 12.71 -6.21
CA LYS A 390 -30.87 14.08 -6.74
C LYS A 390 -30.63 15.14 -5.65
N ASP A 391 -31.20 14.95 -4.47
CA ASP A 391 -31.28 16.00 -3.46
C ASP A 391 -30.28 15.79 -2.31
N GLU A 392 -29.88 14.56 -2.02
CA GLU A 392 -29.06 14.19 -0.86
C GLU A 392 -27.70 13.61 -1.21
N ALA A 393 -27.57 12.92 -2.36
CA ALA A 393 -26.29 12.35 -2.79
C ALA A 393 -25.52 13.24 -3.80
N GLN A 394 -26.11 14.33 -4.29
CA GLN A 394 -25.42 15.28 -5.17
C GLN A 394 -24.79 16.44 -4.39
N GLY A 395 -23.63 16.91 -4.86
CA GLY A 395 -22.96 18.07 -4.29
C GLY A 395 -22.49 17.87 -2.85
N LEU A 396 -22.11 16.65 -2.49
CA LEU A 396 -21.63 16.32 -1.16
C LEU A 396 -20.40 17.15 -0.79
N LYS A 397 -20.44 17.71 0.41
CA LYS A 397 -19.29 18.47 0.95
C LYS A 397 -18.18 17.54 1.36
N LEU A 398 -16.93 17.99 1.24
CA LEU A 398 -15.75 17.23 1.65
C LEU A 398 -15.87 16.69 3.09
N ALA A 399 -16.41 17.48 4.03
CA ALA A 399 -16.62 17.03 5.40
C ALA A 399 -17.59 15.83 5.51
N THR A 400 -18.61 15.77 4.67
CA THR A 400 -19.53 14.62 4.59
C THR A 400 -18.83 13.42 3.98
N LEU A 401 -18.09 13.63 2.88
CA LEU A 401 -17.33 12.57 2.20
C LEU A 401 -16.26 11.97 3.12
N LYS A 402 -15.52 12.79 3.86
CA LYS A 402 -14.57 12.31 4.89
C LYS A 402 -15.25 11.44 5.95
N LYS A 403 -16.43 11.84 6.41
CA LYS A 403 -17.19 11.06 7.38
C LYS A 403 -17.63 9.72 6.80
N LEU A 404 -18.04 9.68 5.53
CA LEU A 404 -18.41 8.45 4.83
C LEU A 404 -17.20 7.56 4.61
N ALA A 405 -16.06 8.12 4.20
CA ALA A 405 -14.81 7.40 4.04
C ALA A 405 -14.42 6.66 5.33
N ASN A 406 -14.43 7.35 6.48
CA ASN A 406 -14.15 6.74 7.79
C ASN A 406 -15.18 5.68 8.23
N ILE A 407 -16.39 5.69 7.69
CA ILE A 407 -17.41 4.66 7.97
C ILE A 407 -17.14 3.42 7.10
N ILE A 408 -16.75 3.62 5.86
CA ILE A 408 -16.54 2.55 4.87
C ILE A 408 -15.18 1.90 5.05
N ASP A 409 -14.15 2.68 5.34
CA ASP A 409 -12.83 2.15 5.61
C ASP A 409 -12.78 1.47 6.99
N ARG A 410 -12.42 0.20 6.99
CA ARG A 410 -12.38 -0.61 8.21
C ARG A 410 -11.15 -0.32 9.06
N ASP A 411 -10.08 0.07 8.44
CA ASP A 411 -8.78 0.31 9.07
C ASP A 411 -8.07 1.52 8.46
N PRO A 412 -8.63 2.73 8.70
CA PRO A 412 -8.10 3.96 8.10
C PRO A 412 -6.64 4.24 8.47
N ALA A 413 -6.15 3.68 9.56
CA ALA A 413 -4.75 3.79 9.97
C ALA A 413 -3.86 2.68 9.38
N ASN A 414 -4.44 1.78 8.57
CA ASN A 414 -3.76 0.62 7.98
C ASN A 414 -2.96 -0.18 9.03
N THR A 415 -3.61 -0.51 10.15
CA THR A 415 -2.97 -1.13 11.32
C THR A 415 -3.11 -2.64 11.33
N GLU A 416 -4.07 -3.21 10.60
CA GLU A 416 -4.36 -4.65 10.60
C GLU A 416 -3.16 -5.48 10.21
N GLU A 417 -2.40 -5.03 9.23
CA GLU A 417 -1.22 -5.73 8.74
C GLU A 417 -0.15 -5.98 9.81
N PHE A 418 -0.12 -5.13 10.84
CA PHE A 418 0.91 -5.14 11.88
C PHE A 418 0.35 -5.28 13.30
N GLU A 419 -0.93 -5.56 13.44
CA GLU A 419 -1.60 -5.49 14.73
C GLU A 419 -1.07 -6.51 15.74
N TYR A 420 -0.70 -7.72 15.29
CA TYR A 420 -0.06 -8.72 16.15
C TYR A 420 1.31 -8.27 16.67
N ALA A 421 1.93 -7.28 16.05
CA ALA A 421 3.17 -6.66 16.50
C ALA A 421 2.94 -5.31 17.23
N LYS A 422 1.73 -4.75 17.15
CA LYS A 422 1.35 -3.49 17.80
C LYS A 422 1.22 -3.63 19.31
N PHE A 423 0.70 -4.78 19.76
CA PHE A 423 0.45 -5.04 21.17
C PHE A 423 1.50 -5.98 21.75
N GLU A 424 2.05 -5.61 22.90
CA GLU A 424 2.89 -6.50 23.69
C GLU A 424 2.03 -7.63 24.31
N PRO A 425 2.56 -8.87 24.44
CA PRO A 425 1.83 -9.97 25.08
C PRO A 425 1.24 -9.63 26.45
N ASP A 426 1.95 -8.81 27.25
CA ASP A 426 1.46 -8.36 28.56
C ASP A 426 0.27 -7.41 28.46
N GLN A 427 0.18 -6.60 27.39
CA GLN A 427 -0.98 -5.76 27.15
C GLN A 427 -2.21 -6.61 26.81
N ILE A 428 -2.03 -7.67 26.03
CA ILE A 428 -3.09 -8.62 25.71
C ILE A 428 -3.53 -9.40 26.96
N ARG A 429 -2.58 -9.84 27.81
CA ARG A 429 -2.92 -10.44 29.11
C ARG A 429 -3.73 -9.48 29.99
N GLY A 430 -3.34 -8.20 30.01
CA GLY A 430 -4.07 -7.14 30.72
C GLY A 430 -5.50 -6.97 30.18
N PHE A 431 -5.65 -6.82 28.88
CA PHE A 431 -6.95 -6.73 28.21
C PHE A 431 -7.86 -7.92 28.53
N MET A 432 -7.37 -9.15 28.38
CA MET A 432 -8.14 -10.35 28.68
C MET A 432 -8.56 -10.40 30.16
N SER A 433 -7.65 -10.03 31.06
CA SER A 433 -7.93 -10.01 32.50
C SER A 433 -8.99 -8.97 32.85
N GLU A 434 -8.94 -7.78 32.29
CA GLU A 434 -9.94 -6.73 32.48
C GLU A 434 -11.31 -7.15 31.95
N LEU A 435 -11.35 -7.79 30.78
CA LEU A 435 -12.58 -8.30 30.18
C LEU A 435 -13.24 -9.35 31.08
N ILE A 436 -12.45 -10.31 31.58
CA ILE A 436 -12.92 -11.34 32.51
C ILE A 436 -13.49 -10.71 33.80
N VAL A 437 -12.72 -9.82 34.44
CA VAL A 437 -13.13 -9.15 35.68
C VAL A 437 -14.39 -8.32 35.47
N SER A 438 -14.50 -7.62 34.34
CA SER A 438 -15.67 -6.83 33.98
C SER A 438 -16.94 -7.68 33.87
N HIS A 439 -16.85 -8.89 33.29
CA HIS A 439 -17.98 -9.81 33.16
C HIS A 439 -18.34 -10.45 34.52
N GLU A 440 -17.34 -10.94 35.25
CA GLU A 440 -17.57 -11.55 36.59
C GLU A 440 -18.18 -10.57 37.59
N THR A 441 -17.76 -9.30 37.54
CA THR A 441 -18.34 -8.24 38.40
C THR A 441 -19.82 -8.01 38.10
N ARG A 442 -20.26 -8.30 36.87
CA ARG A 442 -21.67 -8.22 36.46
C ARG A 442 -22.41 -9.54 36.58
N GLU A 443 -21.80 -10.56 37.23
CA GLU A 443 -22.33 -11.93 37.31
C GLU A 443 -22.59 -12.58 35.92
N GLN A 444 -21.87 -12.12 34.89
CA GLN A 444 -21.94 -12.66 33.54
C GLN A 444 -20.82 -13.67 33.34
N THR A 445 -21.16 -14.88 32.94
CA THR A 445 -20.18 -15.96 32.74
C THR A 445 -19.94 -16.25 31.26
N ILE A 446 -20.67 -15.59 30.39
CA ILE A 446 -20.61 -15.76 28.93
C ILE A 446 -20.17 -14.45 28.28
N ILE A 447 -19.23 -14.54 27.33
CA ILE A 447 -18.75 -13.45 26.50
C ILE A 447 -19.14 -13.80 25.07
N THR A 448 -19.98 -12.98 24.44
CA THR A 448 -20.30 -13.13 23.03
C THR A 448 -19.20 -12.58 22.16
N ARG A 449 -19.08 -13.05 20.93
CA ARG A 449 -18.17 -12.52 19.90
C ARG A 449 -18.30 -11.00 19.78
N GLU A 450 -19.54 -10.51 19.65
CA GLU A 450 -19.82 -9.08 19.57
C GLU A 450 -19.23 -8.29 20.74
N ASN A 451 -19.42 -8.78 21.98
CA ASN A 451 -18.90 -8.12 23.17
C ASN A 451 -17.37 -8.18 23.26
N PHE A 452 -16.78 -9.30 22.84
CA PHE A 452 -15.34 -9.47 22.79
C PHE A 452 -14.72 -8.49 21.76
N VAL A 453 -15.19 -8.53 20.54
CA VAL A 453 -14.69 -7.69 19.44
C VAL A 453 -14.89 -6.20 19.75
N LYS A 454 -16.03 -5.83 20.33
CA LYS A 454 -16.26 -4.46 20.77
C LYS A 454 -15.28 -4.02 21.86
N ALA A 455 -14.99 -4.89 22.83
CA ALA A 455 -13.99 -4.60 23.87
C ALA A 455 -12.58 -4.51 23.28
N TYR A 456 -12.23 -5.40 22.36
CA TYR A 456 -10.95 -5.40 21.66
C TYR A 456 -10.75 -4.13 20.83
N ARG A 457 -11.77 -3.67 20.13
CA ARG A 457 -11.74 -2.37 19.44
C ARG A 457 -11.59 -1.19 20.39
N THR A 458 -12.25 -1.23 21.53
CA THR A 458 -12.08 -0.19 22.58
C THR A 458 -10.67 -0.18 23.15
N PHE A 459 -10.03 -1.34 23.19
CA PHE A 459 -8.62 -1.49 23.57
C PHE A 459 -7.66 -0.92 22.50
N GLY A 460 -8.13 -0.70 21.28
CA GLY A 460 -7.36 -0.15 20.16
C GLY A 460 -6.98 -1.17 19.08
N GLY A 461 -7.63 -2.33 19.08
CA GLY A 461 -7.48 -3.34 18.05
C GLY A 461 -8.46 -3.15 16.87
N SER A 462 -8.20 -3.83 15.77
CA SER A 462 -9.05 -3.83 14.58
C SER A 462 -10.21 -4.81 14.72
N LEU A 463 -11.22 -4.64 13.86
CA LEU A 463 -12.34 -5.56 13.78
C LEU A 463 -11.90 -6.95 13.29
N LYS A 464 -11.02 -6.99 12.28
CA LYS A 464 -10.52 -8.22 11.67
C LYS A 464 -9.77 -9.06 12.69
N ILE A 465 -8.72 -8.51 13.29
CA ILE A 465 -7.91 -9.24 14.27
C ILE A 465 -8.74 -9.60 15.52
N GLY A 466 -9.68 -8.76 15.94
CA GLY A 466 -10.61 -9.10 17.02
C GLY A 466 -11.45 -10.34 16.72
N ASN A 467 -11.90 -10.52 15.48
CA ASN A 467 -12.59 -11.73 15.06
C ASN A 467 -11.65 -12.92 14.95
N GLU A 468 -10.46 -12.78 14.36
CA GLU A 468 -9.45 -13.83 14.26
C GLU A 468 -9.05 -14.37 15.66
N VAL A 469 -8.81 -13.46 16.60
CA VAL A 469 -8.52 -13.83 17.99
C VAL A 469 -9.70 -14.58 18.63
N PHE A 470 -10.93 -14.16 18.33
CA PHE A 470 -12.10 -14.86 18.83
C PHE A 470 -12.27 -16.25 18.19
N ASP A 471 -11.94 -16.42 16.91
CA ASP A 471 -11.94 -17.72 16.22
C ASP A 471 -10.95 -18.70 16.87
N VAL A 472 -9.78 -18.23 17.29
CA VAL A 472 -8.82 -19.04 18.06
C VAL A 472 -9.39 -19.42 19.44
N LEU A 473 -10.17 -18.54 20.06
CA LEU A 473 -10.85 -18.80 21.33
C LEU A 473 -12.02 -19.78 21.19
N SER A 474 -12.66 -19.82 20.02
CA SER A 474 -13.84 -20.64 19.77
C SER A 474 -13.68 -21.48 18.49
N PRO A 475 -12.81 -22.52 18.51
CA PRO A 475 -12.51 -23.32 17.31
C PRO A 475 -13.70 -24.17 16.82
N GLU A 476 -14.76 -24.31 17.62
CA GLU A 476 -16.03 -24.99 17.25
C GLU A 476 -17.05 -23.98 16.64
N ASP A 477 -16.60 -22.76 16.35
CA ASP A 477 -17.39 -21.70 15.71
C ASP A 477 -18.64 -21.26 16.51
N GLU A 478 -18.58 -21.33 17.81
CA GLU A 478 -19.61 -20.81 18.69
C GLU A 478 -19.48 -19.29 18.83
N ASP A 479 -20.58 -18.55 18.70
CA ASP A 479 -20.61 -17.08 18.88
C ASP A 479 -20.46 -16.62 20.35
N SER A 480 -20.09 -17.52 21.25
CA SER A 480 -19.90 -17.19 22.66
C SER A 480 -18.96 -18.16 23.36
N ILE A 481 -18.19 -17.65 24.31
CA ILE A 481 -17.28 -18.40 25.16
C ILE A 481 -17.56 -18.12 26.62
N SER A 482 -17.17 -19.04 27.51
CA SER A 482 -17.27 -18.80 28.97
C SER A 482 -16.06 -17.99 29.45
N THR A 483 -16.26 -17.22 30.53
CA THR A 483 -15.15 -16.53 31.20
C THR A 483 -14.09 -17.50 31.74
N SER A 484 -14.49 -18.73 32.14
CA SER A 484 -13.55 -19.78 32.53
C SER A 484 -12.69 -20.26 31.37
N HIS A 485 -13.29 -20.45 30.18
CA HIS A 485 -12.56 -20.81 28.97
C HIS A 485 -11.58 -19.70 28.57
N LEU A 486 -12.05 -18.44 28.57
CA LEU A 486 -11.16 -17.31 28.28
C LEU A 486 -9.95 -17.27 29.24
N LYS A 487 -10.14 -17.54 30.52
CA LYS A 487 -9.03 -17.63 31.48
C LYS A 487 -7.98 -18.68 31.12
N GLU A 488 -8.44 -19.84 30.64
CA GLU A 488 -7.56 -20.93 30.24
C GLU A 488 -6.78 -20.60 28.95
N GLN A 489 -7.32 -19.73 28.09
CA GLN A 489 -6.74 -19.39 26.81
C GLN A 489 -5.86 -18.12 26.81
N VAL A 490 -5.77 -17.38 27.91
CA VAL A 490 -5.02 -16.11 27.99
C VAL A 490 -3.60 -16.24 27.45
N GLU A 491 -2.86 -17.28 27.85
CA GLU A 491 -1.48 -17.48 27.41
C GLU A 491 -1.40 -17.87 25.92
N ASN A 492 -2.34 -18.68 25.44
CA ASN A 492 -2.39 -19.06 24.02
C ASN A 492 -2.64 -17.85 23.13
N ILE A 493 -3.53 -16.96 23.55
CA ILE A 493 -3.81 -15.74 22.81
C ILE A 493 -2.64 -14.75 22.92
N ALA A 494 -2.07 -14.55 24.11
CA ALA A 494 -0.90 -13.69 24.27
C ALA A 494 0.27 -14.14 23.40
N ALA A 495 0.45 -15.46 23.20
CA ALA A 495 1.48 -16.02 22.33
C ALA A 495 1.30 -15.67 20.84
N LEU A 496 0.08 -15.32 20.37
CA LEU A 496 -0.14 -14.83 19.01
C LEU A 496 0.57 -13.48 18.79
N PHE A 497 0.72 -12.71 19.87
CA PHE A 497 1.34 -11.38 19.87
C PHE A 497 2.81 -11.41 20.30
N GLU A 498 3.38 -12.61 20.56
CA GLU A 498 4.82 -12.72 20.80
C GLU A 498 5.59 -12.33 19.52
N PRO A 499 6.70 -11.56 19.64
CA PRO A 499 7.55 -11.24 18.52
C PRO A 499 8.02 -12.54 17.85
N LYS A 500 7.51 -12.80 16.66
CA LYS A 500 7.98 -13.95 15.88
C LYS A 500 9.37 -13.61 15.36
N MET A 501 10.35 -14.46 15.62
CA MET A 501 11.67 -14.30 15.02
C MET A 501 11.51 -14.16 13.50
N LYS A 502 12.33 -13.28 12.90
CA LYS A 502 12.43 -13.18 11.44
C LYS A 502 12.62 -14.60 10.90
N ARG A 503 11.68 -15.06 10.11
CA ARG A 503 11.89 -16.26 9.33
C ARG A 503 12.82 -15.88 8.19
N GLU A 504 14.09 -16.21 8.29
CA GLU A 504 15.05 -16.04 7.19
C GLU A 504 14.57 -16.74 5.91
N ASP A 505 13.67 -17.71 6.07
CA ASP A 505 13.07 -18.53 5.00
C ASP A 505 11.56 -18.24 4.79
N ALA A 506 11.01 -17.19 5.35
CA ALA A 506 9.60 -16.89 5.10
C ALA A 506 9.45 -16.43 3.65
N ASP A 507 8.66 -17.18 2.89
CA ASP A 507 8.17 -16.72 1.60
C ASP A 507 7.60 -15.30 1.80
N PRO A 508 8.21 -14.25 1.23
CA PRO A 508 7.72 -12.89 1.41
C PRO A 508 6.29 -12.70 0.92
N LEU A 509 5.76 -13.67 0.18
CA LEU A 509 4.39 -13.68 -0.30
C LEU A 509 3.44 -14.50 0.60
N ALA A 510 3.95 -15.22 1.59
CA ALA A 510 3.12 -16.12 2.40
C ALA A 510 2.00 -15.36 3.14
N HIS A 511 2.25 -14.13 3.56
CA HIS A 511 1.23 -13.32 4.21
C HIS A 511 0.28 -12.62 3.23
N TRP A 512 0.67 -12.49 1.94
CA TRP A 512 -0.21 -12.01 0.89
C TRP A 512 -1.27 -13.02 0.50
N MET A 513 -1.05 -14.28 0.81
CA MET A 513 -1.90 -15.37 0.39
C MET A 513 -2.95 -15.75 1.45
N GLY A 514 -3.13 -14.91 2.48
CA GLY A 514 -4.04 -15.16 3.59
C GLY A 514 -3.69 -16.42 4.36
N ASP A 515 -4.51 -16.78 5.31
CA ASP A 515 -4.36 -18.01 6.10
C ASP A 515 -4.69 -19.29 5.32
N ASP A 516 -4.63 -19.27 3.98
CA ASP A 516 -4.78 -20.50 3.22
C ASP A 516 -3.59 -21.41 3.55
N PRO A 517 -3.80 -22.52 4.24
CA PRO A 517 -2.73 -23.45 4.62
C PRO A 517 -2.07 -24.10 3.40
N ASN A 518 -2.57 -23.82 2.19
CA ASN A 518 -2.02 -24.32 0.94
C ASN A 518 -1.90 -23.23 -0.13
N PRO A 519 -0.99 -22.24 0.08
CA PRO A 519 -0.77 -21.15 -0.87
C PRO A 519 -0.48 -21.62 -2.31
N LYS A 520 -0.07 -22.88 -2.48
CA LYS A 520 0.24 -23.45 -3.80
C LYS A 520 -0.99 -23.76 -4.63
N ASP A 521 -2.13 -24.01 -4.00
CA ASP A 521 -3.36 -24.34 -4.71
C ASP A 521 -3.98 -23.08 -5.35
N ASN A 522 -3.71 -21.89 -4.78
CA ASN A 522 -4.19 -20.61 -5.31
C ASN A 522 -3.31 -20.04 -6.44
N LEU A 523 -2.01 -20.42 -6.49
CA LEU A 523 -1.10 -19.90 -7.50
C LEU A 523 -1.25 -20.54 -8.88
N ASN A 524 -1.81 -21.74 -8.95
CA ASN A 524 -2.03 -22.42 -10.23
C ASN A 524 -3.02 -23.58 -10.11
N PRO A 525 -4.31 -23.35 -10.35
CA PRO A 525 -5.30 -24.45 -10.35
C PRO A 525 -5.04 -25.52 -11.42
N LYS A 526 -3.99 -25.35 -12.25
CA LYS A 526 -3.58 -26.32 -13.30
C LYS A 526 -2.14 -26.81 -13.18
N GLY A 527 -1.36 -26.36 -12.18
CA GLY A 527 0.06 -26.72 -12.03
C GLY A 527 0.32 -27.58 -10.81
N ASN A 528 0.74 -28.80 -10.98
CA ASN A 528 1.24 -29.67 -9.92
C ASN A 528 2.64 -29.19 -9.50
N LEU A 529 2.75 -28.22 -8.60
CA LEU A 529 4.02 -27.91 -7.94
C LEU A 529 4.14 -28.77 -6.68
N ASN A 530 5.17 -29.60 -6.65
CA ASN A 530 5.46 -30.50 -5.53
C ASN A 530 6.12 -29.71 -4.39
N PRO A 531 5.72 -29.88 -3.11
CA PRO A 531 6.35 -29.22 -1.97
C PRO A 531 7.86 -29.47 -1.82
N GLU A 532 8.38 -30.47 -2.51
CA GLU A 532 9.80 -30.81 -2.44
C GLU A 532 10.69 -29.94 -3.34
N ASP A 533 10.14 -29.27 -4.36
CA ASP A 533 10.91 -28.48 -5.32
C ASP A 533 11.41 -27.12 -4.77
N HIS A 534 10.86 -26.68 -3.63
CA HIS A 534 11.29 -25.43 -2.98
C HIS A 534 12.42 -25.59 -1.95
N ARG A 535 12.79 -26.81 -1.59
CA ARG A 535 13.86 -27.01 -0.57
C ARG A 535 15.28 -26.88 -1.12
N ASP A 536 15.44 -27.02 -2.40
CA ASP A 536 16.77 -27.02 -3.05
C ASP A 536 17.20 -25.62 -3.56
N LEU A 537 16.34 -24.57 -3.40
CA LEU A 537 16.65 -23.20 -3.83
C LEU A 537 17.40 -22.37 -2.79
N HIS A 538 17.58 -22.90 -1.58
CA HIS A 538 18.36 -22.25 -0.50
C HIS A 538 19.70 -22.93 -0.27
N GLY A 539 20.45 -23.16 -1.34
CA GLY A 539 21.84 -23.61 -1.28
C GLY A 539 22.79 -22.43 -1.22
N ASP A 540 23.36 -22.21 -0.04
CA ASP A 540 24.61 -21.53 0.26
C ASP A 540 25.18 -20.55 -0.78
N SER A 541 25.05 -19.26 -0.51
CA SER A 541 26.00 -18.27 -0.96
C SER A 541 26.50 -17.39 0.20
N HIS A 542 27.31 -17.97 1.09
CA HIS A 542 28.34 -17.20 1.78
C HIS A 542 29.49 -16.96 0.80
N GLY A 543 29.69 -15.74 0.42
CA GLY A 543 30.81 -15.33 -0.45
C GLY A 543 30.79 -13.83 -0.67
N GLU A 544 31.43 -13.13 0.24
CA GLU A 544 32.11 -11.83 0.09
C GLU A 544 31.83 -11.02 -1.19
N LEU A 545 31.15 -9.90 -1.08
CA LEU A 545 31.61 -8.54 -1.43
C LEU A 545 30.51 -7.52 -1.13
#